data_b04198ae7662f956a952c5fc1a97cb4e
#
_entry.id   b04198ae7662f956a952c5fc1a97cb4e
#
_cell.length_a   1.000
_cell.length_b   1.000
_cell.length_c   1.000
_cell.angle_alpha   90.00
_cell.angle_beta   90.00
_cell.angle_gamma   90.00
#
_symmetry.space_group_name_H-M   'P 1'
#
loop_
_entity.id
_entity.type
_entity.pdbx_description
1 polymer ?
#
loop_
_entity_poly.entity_id
_entity_poly.type
_entity_poly.pdbx_seq_one_letter_code
_entity_poly.pdbx_strand_id
1 'polypeptide(L)'
;MINSDGPGISLRLEAVTKIYSVSGEELPALRGISLAIKGGESVAIVGSSGSGKSTLLHLMGLLDRPTSGEIYFGDRRVDSLPPTERAVLRNRSIGFVFQNFQLIPRTSALENVEMPLLYRGMPARERQDRARELLASVGMGDREQHTSSQLSGGQQQRVAIARAMAGSPGLMLADEPTGNLDSRSAATILDLLLSLRDRFKTTLVLVTHDMEIAQHLSRTVRVRDGRLEGPP
;
A
#
# COMPACT_ATOMS: atom_id res chain seq x y z
N MET A 1 -14.39 10.20 13.36
CA MET A 1 -14.49 8.93 12.61
C MET A 1 -14.05 9.25 11.17
N ILE A 2 -13.00 8.58 10.65
CA ILE A 2 -12.66 8.69 9.22
C ILE A 2 -13.67 7.79 8.52
N ASN A 3 -14.59 8.37 7.74
CA ASN A 3 -15.56 7.61 6.95
C ASN A 3 -14.81 6.73 5.95
N SER A 4 -14.94 5.42 6.08
CA SER A 4 -14.38 4.44 5.16
C SER A 4 -15.11 4.38 3.79
N ASP A 5 -16.19 5.14 3.63
CA ASP A 5 -17.05 5.15 2.42
C ASP A 5 -16.95 6.46 1.62
N GLY A 6 -15.92 7.29 1.88
CA GLY A 6 -15.70 8.56 1.20
C GLY A 6 -14.58 8.51 0.14
N PRO A 7 -14.38 9.59 -0.63
CA PRO A 7 -13.27 9.71 -1.57
C PRO A 7 -11.94 9.47 -0.86
N GLY A 8 -10.95 8.98 -1.60
CA GLY A 8 -9.64 8.55 -1.10
C GLY A 8 -9.03 9.46 -0.03
N ILE A 9 -8.29 8.88 0.89
CA ILE A 9 -7.67 9.60 2.01
C ILE A 9 -6.58 10.52 1.47
N SER A 10 -6.64 11.82 1.82
CA SER A 10 -5.51 12.72 1.61
C SER A 10 -4.43 12.47 2.65
N LEU A 11 -3.18 12.58 2.23
CA LEU A 11 -1.99 12.32 3.03
C LEU A 11 -1.14 13.60 3.10
N ARG A 12 -0.68 13.97 4.30
CA ARG A 12 0.21 15.11 4.49
C ARG A 12 1.30 14.73 5.49
N LEU A 13 2.55 14.92 5.06
CA LEU A 13 3.75 14.76 5.85
C LEU A 13 4.38 16.11 6.03
N GLU A 14 4.81 16.45 7.26
CA GLU A 14 5.45 17.71 7.61
C GLU A 14 6.80 17.46 8.27
N ALA A 15 7.88 17.83 7.59
CA ALA A 15 9.27 17.72 8.04
C ALA A 15 9.61 16.35 8.65
N VAL A 16 9.10 15.25 8.06
CA VAL A 16 9.23 13.90 8.58
C VAL A 16 10.66 13.39 8.45
N THR A 17 11.23 12.96 9.58
CA THR A 17 12.55 12.32 9.63
C THR A 17 12.41 10.86 10.08
N LYS A 18 13.37 10.02 9.67
CA LYS A 18 13.53 8.68 10.21
C LYS A 18 15.00 8.34 10.34
N ILE A 19 15.40 8.01 11.55
CA ILE A 19 16.74 7.56 11.91
C ILE A 19 16.60 6.17 12.50
N TYR A 20 17.34 5.21 11.96
CA TYR A 20 17.48 3.88 12.52
C TYR A 20 18.76 3.80 13.34
N SER A 21 18.76 3.06 14.45
CA SER A 21 19.97 2.72 15.20
C SER A 21 20.35 1.28 14.87
N VAL A 22 21.52 1.10 14.26
CA VAL A 22 22.06 -0.22 13.88
C VAL A 22 23.44 -0.35 14.49
N SER A 23 23.64 -1.29 15.39
CA SER A 23 24.93 -1.55 16.06
C SER A 23 25.56 -0.30 16.73
N GLY A 24 24.73 0.63 17.21
CA GLY A 24 25.18 1.87 17.86
C GLY A 24 25.45 3.03 16.90
N GLU A 25 25.34 2.83 15.61
CA GLU A 25 25.43 3.90 14.60
C GLU A 25 24.04 4.41 14.19
N GLU A 26 23.92 5.72 13.98
CA GLU A 26 22.71 6.36 13.48
C GLU A 26 22.70 6.35 11.95
N LEU A 27 21.68 5.72 11.37
CA LEU A 27 21.44 5.67 9.94
C LEU A 27 20.21 6.52 9.58
N PRO A 28 20.39 7.75 9.10
CA PRO A 28 19.28 8.63 8.71
C PRO A 28 18.70 8.18 7.35
N ALA A 29 17.53 7.52 7.40
CA ALA A 29 16.82 7.05 6.21
C ALA A 29 15.95 8.14 5.57
N LEU A 30 15.37 9.06 6.37
CA LEU A 30 14.62 10.23 5.88
C LEU A 30 15.09 11.49 6.61
N ARG A 31 15.18 12.60 5.85
CA ARG A 31 15.84 13.82 6.27
C ARG A 31 14.94 15.07 6.09
N GLY A 32 13.74 15.04 6.70
CA GLY A 32 12.80 16.16 6.67
C GLY A 32 11.91 16.17 5.41
N ILE A 33 11.21 15.07 5.15
CA ILE A 33 10.26 14.96 4.05
C ILE A 33 9.00 15.76 4.37
N SER A 34 8.63 16.70 3.47
CA SER A 34 7.32 17.35 3.46
C SER A 34 6.64 17.03 2.15
N LEU A 35 5.48 16.38 2.20
CA LEU A 35 4.75 15.90 1.03
C LEU A 35 3.26 15.92 1.28
N ALA A 36 2.49 16.47 0.34
CA ALA A 36 1.03 16.40 0.34
C ALA A 36 0.53 15.57 -0.84
N ILE A 37 -0.41 14.66 -0.60
CA ILE A 37 -1.10 13.83 -1.59
C ILE A 37 -2.59 14.04 -1.41
N LYS A 38 -3.29 14.39 -2.50
CA LYS A 38 -4.74 14.62 -2.46
C LYS A 38 -5.51 13.30 -2.41
N GLY A 39 -6.70 13.32 -1.82
CA GLY A 39 -7.61 12.18 -1.86
C GLY A 39 -7.93 11.78 -3.31
N GLY A 40 -7.80 10.47 -3.62
CA GLY A 40 -8.01 9.92 -4.97
C GLY A 40 -6.86 10.15 -5.96
N GLU A 41 -5.78 10.83 -5.56
CA GLU A 41 -4.59 11.00 -6.41
C GLU A 41 -3.82 9.68 -6.58
N SER A 42 -3.14 9.50 -7.73
CA SER A 42 -2.15 8.43 -7.90
C SER A 42 -0.75 9.03 -7.99
N VAL A 43 0.13 8.61 -7.10
CA VAL A 43 1.49 9.16 -6.98
C VAL A 43 2.52 8.05 -7.09
N ALA A 44 3.48 8.20 -8.00
CA ALA A 44 4.68 7.38 -8.06
C ALA A 44 5.78 7.99 -7.16
N ILE A 45 6.39 7.19 -6.30
CA ILE A 45 7.60 7.55 -5.57
C ILE A 45 8.76 6.81 -6.20
N VAL A 46 9.69 7.55 -6.81
CA VAL A 46 10.83 6.98 -7.52
C VAL A 46 12.16 7.38 -6.89
N GLY A 47 13.20 6.60 -7.12
CA GLY A 47 14.56 6.87 -6.63
C GLY A 47 15.41 5.60 -6.65
N SER A 48 16.73 5.76 -6.44
CA SER A 48 17.67 4.63 -6.38
C SER A 48 17.39 3.70 -5.20
N SER A 49 17.95 2.49 -5.22
CA SER A 49 17.94 1.60 -4.04
C SER A 49 18.60 2.31 -2.86
N GLY A 50 18.03 2.16 -1.67
CA GLY A 50 18.52 2.81 -0.45
C GLY A 50 18.17 4.30 -0.30
N SER A 51 17.46 4.92 -1.24
CA SER A 51 17.11 6.35 -1.15
C SER A 51 16.07 6.71 -0.08
N GLY A 52 15.43 5.71 0.57
CA GLY A 52 14.42 5.93 1.61
C GLY A 52 12.97 5.69 1.20
N LYS A 53 12.70 5.24 -0.04
CA LYS A 53 11.33 5.04 -0.57
C LYS A 53 10.47 4.09 0.26
N SER A 54 10.96 2.88 0.54
CA SER A 54 10.21 1.90 1.35
C SER A 54 10.04 2.38 2.79
N THR A 55 11.04 3.08 3.35
CA THR A 55 10.89 3.72 4.66
C THR A 55 9.77 4.76 4.64
N LEU A 56 9.72 5.60 3.61
CA LEU A 56 8.66 6.59 3.44
C LEU A 56 7.29 5.93 3.32
N LEU A 57 7.19 4.86 2.51
CA LEU A 57 5.97 4.07 2.36
C LEU A 57 5.53 3.43 3.69
N HIS A 58 6.47 2.88 4.48
CA HIS A 58 6.18 2.28 5.79
C HIS A 58 5.64 3.31 6.78
N LEU A 59 6.16 4.54 6.78
CA LEU A 59 5.64 5.61 7.62
C LEU A 59 4.24 6.04 7.18
N MET A 60 4.00 6.25 5.88
CA MET A 60 2.68 6.51 5.32
C MET A 60 1.69 5.39 5.66
N GLY A 61 2.19 4.16 5.70
CA GLY A 61 1.41 2.95 5.99
C GLY A 61 1.21 2.67 7.47
N LEU A 62 1.70 3.50 8.37
CA LEU A 62 1.64 3.29 9.82
C LEU A 62 2.27 1.96 10.26
N LEU A 63 3.19 1.41 9.47
CA LEU A 63 3.99 0.22 9.83
C LEU A 63 5.14 0.59 10.77
N ASP A 64 5.66 1.81 10.63
CA ASP A 64 6.71 2.36 11.47
C ASP A 64 6.31 3.75 12.01
N ARG A 65 7.16 4.36 12.83
CA ARG A 65 6.98 5.72 13.37
C ARG A 65 8.10 6.63 12.88
N PRO A 66 7.81 7.90 12.59
CA PRO A 66 8.86 8.87 12.34
C PRO A 66 9.69 9.11 13.61
N THR A 67 10.94 9.51 13.45
CA THR A 67 11.78 10.01 14.55
C THR A 67 11.36 11.41 14.94
N SER A 68 11.00 12.25 13.95
CA SER A 68 10.40 13.57 14.17
C SER A 68 9.52 13.96 12.97
N GLY A 69 8.79 15.07 13.08
CA GLY A 69 7.82 15.51 12.10
C GLY A 69 6.44 14.91 12.33
N GLU A 70 5.50 15.22 11.45
CA GLU A 70 4.09 14.90 11.64
C GLU A 70 3.50 14.24 10.38
N ILE A 71 2.56 13.32 10.58
CA ILE A 71 1.83 12.62 9.51
C ILE A 71 0.34 12.77 9.74
N TYR A 72 -0.39 13.16 8.69
CA TYR A 72 -1.82 13.39 8.73
C TYR A 72 -2.55 12.55 7.68
N PHE A 73 -3.71 12.00 8.05
CA PHE A 73 -4.73 11.43 7.17
C PHE A 73 -5.94 12.35 7.19
N GLY A 74 -6.20 13.06 6.10
CA GLY A 74 -7.08 14.22 6.14
C GLY A 74 -6.56 15.25 7.14
N ASP A 75 -7.41 15.65 8.07
CA ASP A 75 -7.06 16.58 9.15
C ASP A 75 -6.59 15.88 10.44
N ARG A 76 -6.61 14.54 10.46
CA ARG A 76 -6.24 13.79 11.66
C ARG A 76 -4.75 13.47 11.68
N ARG A 77 -4.05 13.92 12.73
CA ARG A 77 -2.68 13.52 13.01
C ARG A 77 -2.62 12.04 13.42
N VAL A 78 -1.73 11.24 12.81
CA VAL A 78 -1.70 9.78 12.95
C VAL A 78 -0.36 9.21 13.44
N ASP A 79 0.72 9.96 13.40
CA ASP A 79 2.06 9.51 13.83
C ASP A 79 2.14 9.25 15.34
N SER A 80 1.39 10.02 16.13
CA SER A 80 1.38 9.97 17.60
C SER A 80 0.37 8.97 18.18
N LEU A 81 -0.43 8.29 17.33
CA LEU A 81 -1.46 7.35 17.79
C LEU A 81 -0.88 6.19 18.62
N PRO A 82 -1.58 5.72 19.66
CA PRO A 82 -1.25 4.51 20.39
C PRO A 82 -1.17 3.29 19.43
N PRO A 83 -0.37 2.25 19.77
CA PRO A 83 -0.20 1.08 18.89
C PRO A 83 -1.50 0.41 18.47
N THR A 84 -2.45 0.28 19.38
CA THR A 84 -3.78 -0.34 19.11
C THR A 84 -4.58 0.50 18.12
N GLU A 85 -4.66 1.82 18.32
CA GLU A 85 -5.39 2.71 17.39
C GLU A 85 -4.74 2.73 16.02
N ARG A 86 -3.40 2.73 15.96
CA ARG A 86 -2.65 2.62 14.71
C ARG A 86 -2.98 1.34 13.96
N ALA A 87 -3.03 0.19 14.66
CA ALA A 87 -3.37 -1.10 14.04
C ALA A 87 -4.81 -1.10 13.50
N VAL A 88 -5.76 -0.56 14.25
CA VAL A 88 -7.16 -0.42 13.82
C VAL A 88 -7.26 0.51 12.60
N LEU A 89 -6.62 1.68 12.65
CA LEU A 89 -6.62 2.63 11.54
C LEU A 89 -6.00 2.02 10.29
N ARG A 90 -4.85 1.36 10.42
CA ARG A 90 -4.19 0.65 9.32
C ARG A 90 -5.10 -0.39 8.69
N ASN A 91 -5.70 -1.27 9.50
CA ASN A 91 -6.61 -2.30 8.99
C ASN A 91 -7.84 -1.69 8.27
N ARG A 92 -8.39 -0.60 8.77
CA ARG A 92 -9.63 0.01 8.22
C ARG A 92 -9.38 0.87 6.99
N SER A 93 -8.22 1.52 6.90
CA SER A 93 -8.01 2.62 5.96
C SER A 93 -6.94 2.36 4.92
N ILE A 94 -6.08 1.34 5.11
CA ILE A 94 -4.91 1.11 4.26
C ILE A 94 -4.93 -0.29 3.68
N GLY A 95 -4.71 -0.38 2.36
CA GLY A 95 -4.40 -1.62 1.66
C GLY A 95 -2.93 -1.64 1.24
N PHE A 96 -2.22 -2.74 1.52
CA PHE A 96 -0.83 -2.92 1.13
C PHE A 96 -0.68 -3.95 0.03
N VAL A 97 0.15 -3.60 -0.97
CA VAL A 97 0.62 -4.50 -2.03
C VAL A 97 2.14 -4.49 -2.02
N PHE A 98 2.77 -5.65 -1.87
CA PHE A 98 4.22 -5.79 -1.76
C PHE A 98 4.82 -6.52 -2.96
N GLN A 99 6.09 -6.29 -3.23
CA GLN A 99 6.86 -6.94 -4.29
C GLN A 99 6.85 -8.47 -4.17
N ASN A 100 7.00 -9.02 -2.96
CA ASN A 100 7.03 -10.45 -2.68
C ASN A 100 5.65 -11.03 -2.34
N PHE A 101 4.55 -10.40 -2.79
CA PHE A 101 3.15 -10.80 -2.61
C PHE A 101 2.72 -10.94 -1.15
N GLN A 102 3.57 -11.48 -0.29
CA GLN A 102 3.36 -11.73 1.15
C GLN A 102 2.03 -12.44 1.43
N LEU A 103 1.69 -13.43 0.60
CA LEU A 103 0.58 -14.32 0.88
C LEU A 103 0.94 -15.26 2.03
N ILE A 104 -0.04 -15.54 2.87
CA ILE A 104 0.14 -16.51 3.96
C ILE A 104 0.30 -17.89 3.33
N PRO A 105 1.40 -18.61 3.63
CA PRO A 105 1.64 -19.92 3.04
C PRO A 105 0.62 -20.94 3.57
N ARG A 106 0.33 -21.96 2.75
CA ARG A 106 -0.61 -23.04 3.07
C ARG A 106 -2.05 -22.62 3.33
N THR A 107 -2.41 -21.38 3.02
CA THR A 107 -3.79 -20.88 3.01
C THR A 107 -4.24 -20.64 1.58
N SER A 108 -5.53 -20.77 1.33
CA SER A 108 -6.13 -20.53 0.01
C SER A 108 -6.12 -19.05 -0.38
N ALA A 109 -6.35 -18.73 -1.65
CA ALA A 109 -6.54 -17.38 -2.12
C ALA A 109 -7.72 -16.71 -1.39
N LEU A 110 -8.82 -17.43 -1.18
CA LEU A 110 -10.00 -16.96 -0.45
C LEU A 110 -9.62 -16.56 0.99
N GLU A 111 -8.97 -17.46 1.74
CA GLU A 111 -8.54 -17.19 3.12
C GLU A 111 -7.57 -16.01 3.22
N ASN A 112 -6.65 -15.87 2.26
CA ASN A 112 -5.75 -14.71 2.20
C ASN A 112 -6.54 -13.39 2.07
N VAL A 113 -7.56 -13.35 1.21
CA VAL A 113 -8.38 -12.14 1.01
C VAL A 113 -9.32 -11.88 2.19
N GLU A 114 -9.81 -12.92 2.87
CA GLU A 114 -10.65 -12.79 4.07
C GLU A 114 -9.90 -12.21 5.28
N MET A 115 -8.58 -12.40 5.37
CA MET A 115 -7.79 -12.10 6.57
C MET A 115 -7.99 -10.70 7.13
N PRO A 116 -7.97 -9.60 6.36
CA PRO A 116 -8.22 -8.26 6.88
C PRO A 116 -9.62 -8.10 7.49
N LEU A 117 -10.62 -8.80 6.93
CA LEU A 117 -12.02 -8.76 7.37
C LEU A 117 -12.23 -9.57 8.65
N LEU A 118 -11.48 -10.67 8.82
CA LEU A 118 -11.45 -11.45 10.05
C LEU A 118 -11.03 -10.58 11.24
N TYR A 119 -9.96 -9.79 11.09
CA TYR A 119 -9.49 -8.85 12.12
C TYR A 119 -10.48 -7.72 12.41
N ARG A 120 -11.46 -7.46 11.53
CA ARG A 120 -12.56 -6.53 11.76
C ARG A 120 -13.72 -7.14 12.55
N GLY A 121 -13.69 -8.45 12.81
CA GLY A 121 -14.79 -9.17 13.43
C GLY A 121 -15.98 -9.40 12.50
N MET A 122 -15.78 -9.33 11.17
CA MET A 122 -16.84 -9.56 10.18
C MET A 122 -17.30 -11.03 10.24
N PRO A 123 -18.62 -11.31 10.20
CA PRO A 123 -19.13 -12.67 10.16
C PRO A 123 -18.58 -13.50 9.00
N ALA A 124 -18.40 -14.82 9.21
CA ALA A 124 -17.73 -15.68 8.22
C ALA A 124 -18.37 -15.62 6.84
N ARG A 125 -19.68 -15.67 6.74
CA ARG A 125 -20.42 -15.62 5.48
C ARG A 125 -20.16 -14.31 4.74
N GLU A 126 -20.30 -13.18 5.41
CA GLU A 126 -20.12 -11.86 4.80
C GLU A 126 -18.69 -11.65 4.28
N ARG A 127 -17.67 -12.06 5.07
CA ARG A 127 -16.27 -11.92 4.62
C ARG A 127 -15.94 -12.84 3.46
N GLN A 128 -16.50 -14.07 3.41
CA GLN A 128 -16.31 -14.99 2.30
C GLN A 128 -16.97 -14.47 1.02
N ASP A 129 -18.20 -13.98 1.12
CA ASP A 129 -18.91 -13.40 -0.03
C ASP A 129 -18.12 -12.20 -0.57
N ARG A 130 -17.65 -11.31 0.31
CA ARG A 130 -16.80 -10.18 -0.06
C ARG A 130 -15.47 -10.60 -0.68
N ALA A 131 -14.82 -11.61 -0.14
CA ALA A 131 -13.56 -12.12 -0.69
C ALA A 131 -13.74 -12.74 -2.08
N ARG A 132 -14.83 -13.48 -2.33
CA ARG A 132 -15.17 -14.03 -3.65
C ARG A 132 -15.42 -12.92 -4.68
N GLU A 133 -16.18 -11.90 -4.32
CA GLU A 133 -16.40 -10.74 -5.19
C GLU A 133 -15.08 -10.09 -5.62
N LEU A 134 -14.16 -9.91 -4.67
CA LEU A 134 -12.86 -9.31 -4.95
C LEU A 134 -11.96 -10.22 -5.79
N LEU A 135 -11.91 -11.53 -5.50
CA LEU A 135 -11.20 -12.50 -6.33
C LEU A 135 -11.74 -12.53 -7.76
N ALA A 136 -13.05 -12.53 -7.93
CA ALA A 136 -13.68 -12.43 -9.26
C ALA A 136 -13.28 -11.12 -9.97
N SER A 137 -13.25 -9.99 -9.26
CA SER A 137 -12.89 -8.67 -9.83
C SER A 137 -11.44 -8.57 -10.30
N VAL A 138 -10.54 -9.39 -9.76
CA VAL A 138 -9.14 -9.48 -10.19
C VAL A 138 -8.87 -10.68 -11.11
N GLY A 139 -9.93 -11.39 -11.58
CA GLY A 139 -9.83 -12.54 -12.47
C GLY A 139 -9.28 -13.81 -11.82
N MET A 140 -9.59 -14.01 -10.52
CA MET A 140 -9.12 -15.15 -9.72
C MET A 140 -10.28 -15.96 -9.11
N GLY A 141 -11.52 -15.81 -9.62
CA GLY A 141 -12.69 -16.49 -9.08
C GLY A 141 -12.64 -18.03 -9.21
N ASP A 142 -12.02 -18.54 -10.28
CA ASP A 142 -11.81 -19.99 -10.49
C ASP A 142 -10.62 -20.56 -9.70
N ARG A 143 -9.90 -19.74 -8.95
CA ARG A 143 -8.70 -20.06 -8.19
C ARG A 143 -8.84 -19.83 -6.69
N GLU A 144 -10.05 -19.61 -6.19
CA GLU A 144 -10.28 -19.24 -4.78
C GLU A 144 -9.73 -20.24 -3.77
N GLN A 145 -9.69 -21.54 -4.12
CA GLN A 145 -9.18 -22.62 -3.27
C GLN A 145 -7.70 -22.94 -3.47
N HIS A 146 -7.01 -22.27 -4.43
CA HIS A 146 -5.59 -22.51 -4.67
C HIS A 146 -4.73 -21.85 -3.59
N THR A 147 -3.71 -22.57 -3.13
CA THR A 147 -2.67 -22.02 -2.25
C THR A 147 -1.62 -21.23 -3.05
N SER A 148 -0.82 -20.41 -2.38
CA SER A 148 0.20 -19.60 -3.05
C SER A 148 1.17 -20.43 -3.90
N SER A 149 1.52 -21.64 -3.48
CA SER A 149 2.40 -22.54 -4.23
C SER A 149 1.80 -23.08 -5.55
N GLN A 150 0.51 -22.98 -5.73
CA GLN A 150 -0.24 -23.42 -6.93
C GLN A 150 -0.51 -22.26 -7.90
N LEU A 151 -0.09 -21.03 -7.55
CA LEU A 151 -0.34 -19.81 -8.31
C LEU A 151 0.95 -19.29 -8.93
N SER A 152 0.86 -18.79 -10.18
CA SER A 152 1.95 -18.04 -10.79
C SER A 152 2.22 -16.71 -10.06
N GLY A 153 3.36 -16.07 -10.26
CA GLY A 153 3.69 -14.78 -9.64
C GLY A 153 2.62 -13.71 -9.91
N GLY A 154 2.17 -13.57 -11.16
CA GLY A 154 1.10 -12.63 -11.51
C GLY A 154 -0.25 -12.98 -10.85
N GLN A 155 -0.57 -14.27 -10.69
CA GLN A 155 -1.76 -14.70 -9.96
C GLN A 155 -1.66 -14.41 -8.46
N GLN A 156 -0.50 -14.66 -7.86
CA GLN A 156 -0.24 -14.32 -6.46
C GLN A 156 -0.38 -12.80 -6.22
N GLN A 157 0.12 -11.98 -7.14
CA GLN A 157 -0.02 -10.53 -7.05
C GLN A 157 -1.48 -10.07 -7.16
N ARG A 158 -2.27 -10.69 -8.04
CA ARG A 158 -3.72 -10.42 -8.11
C ARG A 158 -4.44 -10.75 -6.80
N VAL A 159 -4.11 -11.87 -6.16
CA VAL A 159 -4.65 -12.23 -4.84
C VAL A 159 -4.20 -11.23 -3.78
N ALA A 160 -2.94 -10.79 -3.77
CA ALA A 160 -2.43 -9.77 -2.86
C ALA A 160 -3.15 -8.42 -3.03
N ILE A 161 -3.47 -8.03 -4.27
CA ILE A 161 -4.27 -6.84 -4.58
C ILE A 161 -5.71 -6.99 -4.07
N ALA A 162 -6.35 -8.14 -4.31
CA ALA A 162 -7.70 -8.42 -3.78
C ALA A 162 -7.71 -8.33 -2.25
N ARG A 163 -6.71 -8.89 -1.56
CA ARG A 163 -6.53 -8.78 -0.12
C ARG A 163 -6.38 -7.32 0.34
N ALA A 164 -5.58 -6.53 -0.38
CA ALA A 164 -5.40 -5.11 -0.07
C ALA A 164 -6.72 -4.34 -0.16
N MET A 165 -7.59 -4.71 -1.09
CA MET A 165 -8.90 -4.09 -1.32
C MET A 165 -10.02 -4.63 -0.42
N ALA A 166 -9.80 -5.71 0.34
CA ALA A 166 -10.83 -6.39 1.14
C ALA A 166 -11.61 -5.44 2.04
N GLY A 167 -10.89 -4.56 2.70
CA GLY A 167 -11.44 -3.58 3.61
C GLY A 167 -11.97 -2.30 2.97
N SER A 168 -12.07 -2.18 1.66
CA SER A 168 -12.41 -0.93 0.97
C SER A 168 -11.53 0.24 1.46
N PRO A 169 -10.20 0.16 1.35
CA PRO A 169 -9.30 1.15 1.91
C PRO A 169 -9.41 2.49 1.18
N GLY A 170 -9.30 3.60 1.91
CA GLY A 170 -9.18 4.93 1.32
C GLY A 170 -7.76 5.23 0.79
N LEU A 171 -6.76 4.43 1.19
CA LEU A 171 -5.37 4.56 0.76
C LEU A 171 -4.79 3.19 0.39
N MET A 172 -4.25 3.08 -0.82
CA MET A 172 -3.50 1.91 -1.28
C MET A 172 -2.02 2.25 -1.40
N LEU A 173 -1.18 1.46 -0.76
CA LEU A 173 0.27 1.59 -0.76
C LEU A 173 0.88 0.38 -1.45
N ALA A 174 1.61 0.59 -2.54
CA ALA A 174 2.24 -0.46 -3.33
C ALA A 174 3.76 -0.30 -3.34
N ASP A 175 4.49 -1.27 -2.78
CA ASP A 175 5.96 -1.29 -2.77
C ASP A 175 6.46 -2.23 -3.86
N GLU A 176 6.95 -1.67 -4.96
CA GLU A 176 7.46 -2.38 -6.15
C GLU A 176 6.53 -3.53 -6.63
N PRO A 177 5.22 -3.25 -6.86
CA PRO A 177 4.21 -4.30 -7.03
C PRO A 177 4.41 -5.16 -8.28
N THR A 178 5.32 -4.77 -9.17
CA THR A 178 5.63 -5.44 -10.44
C THR A 178 7.05 -5.96 -10.52
N GLY A 179 7.89 -5.69 -9.51
CA GLY A 179 9.33 -5.96 -9.54
C GLY A 179 9.73 -7.43 -9.70
N ASN A 180 8.85 -8.39 -9.41
CA ASN A 180 9.07 -9.82 -9.56
C ASN A 180 8.29 -10.45 -10.74
N LEU A 181 7.80 -9.63 -11.67
CA LEU A 181 6.94 -10.08 -12.78
C LEU A 181 7.62 -9.81 -14.13
N ASP A 182 7.25 -10.59 -15.12
CA ASP A 182 7.58 -10.29 -16.51
C ASP A 182 6.85 -9.03 -17.00
N SER A 183 7.32 -8.40 -18.06
CA SER A 183 6.81 -7.12 -18.56
C SER A 183 5.32 -7.14 -18.89
N ARG A 184 4.80 -8.27 -19.45
CA ARG A 184 3.38 -8.41 -19.78
C ARG A 184 2.52 -8.49 -18.52
N SER A 185 2.96 -9.27 -17.54
CA SER A 185 2.30 -9.40 -16.24
C SER A 185 2.36 -8.06 -15.48
N ALA A 186 3.49 -7.36 -15.54
CA ALA A 186 3.69 -6.05 -14.91
C ALA A 186 2.67 -5.02 -15.43
N ALA A 187 2.51 -4.89 -16.75
CA ALA A 187 1.52 -3.99 -17.36
C ALA A 187 0.10 -4.34 -16.89
N THR A 188 -0.26 -5.62 -16.90
CA THR A 188 -1.59 -6.07 -16.46
C THR A 188 -1.86 -5.75 -14.97
N ILE A 189 -0.85 -5.87 -14.11
CA ILE A 189 -0.98 -5.53 -12.68
C ILE A 189 -1.12 -4.02 -12.49
N LEU A 190 -0.37 -3.22 -13.24
CA LEU A 190 -0.51 -1.76 -13.20
C LEU A 190 -1.91 -1.31 -13.62
N ASP A 191 -2.42 -1.81 -14.74
CA ASP A 191 -3.77 -1.51 -15.23
C ASP A 191 -4.84 -1.91 -14.20
N LEU A 192 -4.66 -3.06 -13.54
CA LEU A 192 -5.54 -3.52 -12.48
C LEU A 192 -5.53 -2.54 -11.29
N LEU A 193 -4.37 -2.12 -10.82
CA LEU A 193 -4.25 -1.16 -9.71
C LEU A 193 -4.91 0.17 -10.04
N LEU A 194 -4.70 0.69 -11.26
CA LEU A 194 -5.31 1.94 -11.71
C LEU A 194 -6.83 1.82 -11.86
N SER A 195 -7.33 0.71 -12.42
CA SER A 195 -8.77 0.45 -12.55
C SER A 195 -9.46 0.35 -11.19
N LEU A 196 -8.85 -0.31 -10.22
CA LEU A 196 -9.38 -0.41 -8.86
C LEU A 196 -9.34 0.96 -8.15
N ARG A 197 -8.26 1.74 -8.31
CA ARG A 197 -8.19 3.10 -7.81
C ARG A 197 -9.35 3.94 -8.33
N ASP A 198 -9.64 3.88 -9.64
CA ASP A 198 -10.71 4.65 -10.27
C ASP A 198 -12.10 4.18 -9.82
N ARG A 199 -12.30 2.87 -9.74
CA ARG A 199 -13.56 2.27 -9.31
C ARG A 199 -13.91 2.61 -7.87
N PHE A 200 -12.94 2.54 -6.97
CA PHE A 200 -13.15 2.74 -5.52
C PHE A 200 -12.76 4.14 -5.05
N LYS A 201 -12.29 5.02 -5.95
CA LYS A 201 -11.81 6.37 -5.63
C LYS A 201 -10.72 6.40 -4.56
N THR A 202 -9.93 5.34 -4.46
CA THR A 202 -8.86 5.17 -3.48
C THR A 202 -7.64 6.02 -3.87
N THR A 203 -6.95 6.62 -2.91
CA THR A 203 -5.61 7.23 -3.13
C THR A 203 -4.60 6.12 -3.35
N LEU A 204 -3.78 6.21 -4.41
CA LEU A 204 -2.74 5.23 -4.71
C LEU A 204 -1.35 5.85 -4.58
N VAL A 205 -0.51 5.26 -3.74
CA VAL A 205 0.93 5.57 -3.69
C VAL A 205 1.71 4.33 -4.10
N LEU A 206 2.49 4.44 -5.16
CA LEU A 206 3.26 3.35 -5.72
C LEU A 206 4.75 3.69 -5.69
N VAL A 207 5.54 2.87 -5.01
CA VAL A 207 7.00 2.94 -5.03
C VAL A 207 7.51 2.09 -6.18
N THR A 208 8.39 2.64 -7.01
CA THR A 208 9.05 1.91 -8.10
C THR A 208 10.40 2.55 -8.45
N HIS A 209 11.28 1.76 -9.01
CA HIS A 209 12.48 2.27 -9.70
C HIS A 209 12.27 2.34 -11.23
N ASP A 210 11.14 1.84 -11.73
CA ASP A 210 10.79 1.84 -13.14
C ASP A 210 10.06 3.13 -13.52
N MET A 211 10.69 3.91 -14.41
CA MET A 211 10.17 5.19 -14.88
C MET A 211 9.01 5.03 -15.87
N GLU A 212 8.92 3.90 -16.59
CA GLU A 212 7.80 3.62 -17.48
C GLU A 212 6.52 3.44 -16.65
N ILE A 213 6.60 2.67 -15.56
CA ILE A 213 5.49 2.52 -14.62
C ILE A 213 5.10 3.87 -14.00
N ALA A 214 6.08 4.67 -13.57
CA ALA A 214 5.84 5.95 -12.93
C ALA A 214 5.06 6.95 -13.82
N GLN A 215 5.27 6.91 -15.14
CA GLN A 215 4.60 7.79 -16.11
C GLN A 215 3.09 7.54 -16.23
N HIS A 216 2.60 6.37 -15.83
CA HIS A 216 1.16 6.06 -15.82
C HIS A 216 0.41 6.64 -14.62
N LEU A 217 1.11 7.17 -13.63
CA LEU A 217 0.51 7.79 -12.47
C LEU A 217 0.36 9.31 -12.67
N SER A 218 -0.56 9.95 -11.95
CA SER A 218 -0.86 11.37 -12.14
C SER A 218 0.27 12.31 -11.71
N ARG A 219 1.16 11.86 -10.82
CA ARG A 219 2.33 12.63 -10.36
C ARG A 219 3.47 11.71 -9.98
N THR A 220 4.69 12.15 -10.27
CA THR A 220 5.93 11.49 -9.85
C THR A 220 6.67 12.34 -8.84
N VAL A 221 7.06 11.74 -7.71
CA VAL A 221 7.87 12.32 -6.64
C VAL A 221 9.20 11.58 -6.59
N ARG A 222 10.31 12.31 -6.66
CA ARG A 222 11.65 11.71 -6.58
C ARG A 222 12.20 11.80 -5.17
N VAL A 223 12.74 10.68 -4.69
CA VAL A 223 13.43 10.59 -3.40
C VAL A 223 14.90 10.26 -3.65
N ARG A 224 15.78 11.08 -3.09
CA ARG A 224 17.23 10.87 -3.12
C ARG A 224 17.84 11.17 -1.75
N ASP A 225 18.65 10.25 -1.25
CA ASP A 225 19.38 10.38 0.03
C ASP A 225 18.45 10.85 1.19
N GLY A 226 17.24 10.29 1.24
CA GLY A 226 16.24 10.60 2.26
C GLY A 226 15.55 11.98 2.12
N ARG A 227 15.68 12.66 0.98
CA ARG A 227 15.05 13.96 0.68
C ARG A 227 14.20 13.90 -0.58
N LEU A 228 13.26 14.82 -0.74
CA LEU A 228 12.58 15.02 -2.02
C LEU A 228 13.47 15.83 -2.96
N GLU A 229 13.52 15.43 -4.24
CA GLU A 229 14.12 16.24 -5.30
C GLU A 229 13.07 17.14 -5.95
N GLY A 230 13.35 18.43 -6.03
CA GLY A 230 12.47 19.44 -6.60
C GLY A 230 11.55 20.11 -5.56
N PRO A 231 10.75 21.10 -5.98
CA PRO A 231 9.79 21.75 -5.11
C PRO A 231 8.73 20.73 -4.63
N PRO A 232 8.26 20.86 -3.38
CA PRO A 232 7.27 19.96 -2.78
C PRO A 232 5.93 19.96 -3.50
#